data_d10b6861f00488cdf6bfcc6e850be011
#
_entry.id   d10b6861f00488cdf6bfcc6e850be011
#
_cell.length_a   1.000
_cell.length_b   1.000
_cell.length_c   1.000
_cell.angle_alpha   90.00
_cell.angle_beta   90.00
_cell.angle_gamma   90.00
#
_symmetry.space_group_name_H-M   'P 1'
#
loop_
_entity.id
_entity.type
_entity.pdbx_description
1 polymer ?
#
loop_
_entity_poly.entity_id
_entity_poly.type
_entity_poly.pdbx_seq_one_letter_code
_entity_poly.pdbx_strand_id
1 'polypeptide(L)'
;LNVSWYDKPRKEVRYKQAGRGGLGTVLRNKRVLALVCVAPPFSLDTMGSADLAAVKEAGRYHNAEIRELDSKQNEMAVLGTTHITTIMDHFDLLPVHNFRFGSHKDTAKLGAEEFRKRFHPGFDGCWTGCTVACAHGVKDFELRTGPLKGQKVWVDGPEYETVAGCGSSWGVFDPDFVIEVNFYC
;
A
#
# COMPACT_ATOMS: atom_id res chain seq x y z
N LEU A 1 -1.37 1.97 15.22
CA LEU A 1 -2.13 3.23 15.12
C LEU A 1 -2.85 3.27 13.78
N ASN A 2 -4.18 3.32 13.80
CA ASN A 2 -4.96 3.50 12.59
C ASN A 2 -5.10 5.00 12.29
N VAL A 3 -4.89 5.35 11.03
CA VAL A 3 -5.16 6.68 10.50
C VAL A 3 -6.37 6.56 9.58
N SER A 4 -7.41 7.33 9.84
CA SER A 4 -8.63 7.32 9.04
C SER A 4 -8.98 8.72 8.55
N TRP A 5 -9.51 8.80 7.33
CA TRP A 5 -9.99 10.05 6.74
C TRP A 5 -11.17 9.78 5.83
N TYR A 6 -11.96 10.81 5.56
CA TYR A 6 -13.04 10.73 4.59
C TYR A 6 -12.55 11.13 3.21
N ASP A 7 -12.57 10.20 2.27
CA ASP A 7 -12.24 10.42 0.86
C ASP A 7 -13.47 10.99 0.13
N LYS A 8 -13.46 12.30 -0.09
CA LYS A 8 -14.59 12.98 -0.73
C LYS A 8 -14.90 12.50 -2.16
N PRO A 9 -13.90 12.29 -3.04
CA PRO A 9 -14.11 11.74 -4.38
C PRO A 9 -14.79 10.37 -4.37
N ARG A 10 -14.39 9.49 -3.45
CA ARG A 10 -14.94 8.12 -3.34
C ARG A 10 -16.15 8.03 -2.44
N LYS A 11 -16.43 9.07 -1.64
CA LYS A 11 -17.52 9.12 -0.66
C LYS A 11 -17.45 8.01 0.38
N GLU A 12 -16.25 7.64 0.81
CA GLU A 12 -16.01 6.57 1.77
C GLU A 12 -14.95 6.94 2.81
N VAL A 13 -14.93 6.21 3.91
CA VAL A 13 -13.86 6.30 4.90
C VAL A 13 -12.71 5.40 4.46
N ARG A 14 -11.51 5.96 4.47
CA ARG A 14 -10.28 5.27 4.13
C ARG A 14 -9.43 5.09 5.38
N TYR A 15 -8.62 4.04 5.38
CA TYR A 15 -7.74 3.68 6.49
C TYR A 15 -6.31 3.47 6.00
N LYS A 16 -5.35 3.86 6.82
CA LYS A 16 -3.95 3.46 6.73
C LYS A 16 -3.42 3.22 8.12
N GLN A 17 -2.44 2.36 8.24
CA GLN A 17 -1.87 1.97 9.52
C GLN A 17 -0.45 2.49 9.67
N ALA A 18 -0.14 3.12 10.83
CA ALA A 18 1.21 3.29 11.31
C ALA A 18 1.55 2.06 12.17
N GLY A 19 1.90 0.96 11.49
CA GLY A 19 2.02 -0.38 12.08
C GLY A 19 3.35 -0.64 12.80
N ARG A 20 4.39 0.13 12.47
CA ARG A 20 5.76 -0.07 13.00
C ARG A 20 6.11 1.01 14.03
N GLY A 21 7.20 0.78 14.79
CA GLY A 21 7.75 1.73 15.76
C GLY A 21 7.02 1.80 17.10
N GLY A 22 5.99 1.00 17.33
CA GLY A 22 5.31 0.90 18.63
C GLY A 22 4.47 2.13 19.01
N LEU A 23 4.16 3.05 18.08
CA LEU A 23 3.45 4.30 18.34
C LEU A 23 2.07 4.06 18.98
N GLY A 24 1.34 3.04 18.51
CA GLY A 24 0.05 2.68 19.09
C GLY A 24 0.15 2.28 20.57
N THR A 25 1.18 1.55 20.92
CA THR A 25 1.46 1.16 22.33
C THR A 25 1.78 2.39 23.19
N VAL A 26 2.54 3.33 22.66
CA VAL A 26 2.85 4.60 23.36
C VAL A 26 1.56 5.38 23.64
N LEU A 27 0.69 5.55 22.64
CA LEU A 27 -0.58 6.25 22.82
C LEU A 27 -1.49 5.53 23.82
N ARG A 28 -1.58 4.20 23.74
CA ARG A 28 -2.33 3.38 24.72
C ARG A 28 -1.83 3.58 26.13
N ASN A 29 -0.51 3.53 26.35
CA ASN A 29 0.07 3.72 27.68
C ASN A 29 -0.18 5.14 28.23
N LYS A 30 -0.27 6.11 27.35
CA LYS A 30 -0.66 7.50 27.69
C LYS A 30 -2.17 7.70 27.80
N ARG A 31 -2.97 6.63 27.62
CA ARG A 31 -4.44 6.66 27.62
C ARG A 31 -5.04 7.62 26.58
N VAL A 32 -4.35 7.85 25.46
CA VAL A 32 -4.86 8.61 24.32
C VAL A 32 -5.63 7.66 23.42
N LEU A 33 -6.94 7.86 23.31
CA LEU A 33 -7.81 7.02 22.49
C LEU A 33 -7.76 7.43 21.02
N ALA A 34 -7.79 8.71 20.76
CA ALA A 34 -7.79 9.26 19.40
C ALA A 34 -7.18 10.66 19.35
N LEU A 35 -6.64 11.02 18.20
CA LEU A 35 -6.23 12.38 17.85
C LEU A 35 -6.97 12.78 16.58
N VAL A 36 -7.76 13.83 16.66
CA VAL A 36 -8.48 14.37 15.50
C VAL A 36 -7.75 15.60 14.98
N CYS A 37 -7.33 15.56 13.73
CA CYS A 37 -6.72 16.70 13.05
C CYS A 37 -7.76 17.38 12.16
N VAL A 38 -8.03 18.65 12.42
CA VAL A 38 -8.89 19.48 11.58
C VAL A 38 -8.01 20.55 10.94
N ALA A 39 -7.92 20.53 9.62
CA ALA A 39 -7.11 21.49 8.88
C ALA A 39 -7.94 22.11 7.74
N PRO A 40 -7.68 23.37 7.35
CA PRO A 40 -8.24 23.93 6.13
C PRO A 40 -7.75 23.16 4.91
N PRO A 41 -8.42 23.28 3.75
CA PRO A 41 -7.95 22.67 2.52
C PRO A 41 -6.50 23.08 2.24
N PHE A 42 -5.69 22.10 1.89
CA PHE A 42 -4.28 22.33 1.55
C PHE A 42 -4.17 23.19 0.29
N SER A 43 -3.30 24.20 0.35
CA SER A 43 -2.91 25.03 -0.80
C SER A 43 -1.43 25.34 -0.71
N LEU A 44 -0.70 25.22 -1.82
CA LEU A 44 0.70 25.60 -1.89
C LEU A 44 0.89 27.09 -1.54
N ASP A 45 -0.08 27.92 -1.88
CA ASP A 45 -0.02 29.36 -1.63
C ASP A 45 -0.19 29.70 -0.14
N THR A 46 -0.76 28.79 0.66
CA THR A 46 -0.94 28.96 2.13
C THR A 46 0.17 28.32 2.94
N MET A 47 1.12 27.59 2.34
CA MET A 47 2.23 26.94 3.05
C MET A 47 3.27 27.91 3.61
N GLY A 48 3.27 29.17 3.16
CA GLY A 48 4.24 30.16 3.63
C GLY A 48 5.69 29.84 3.24
N SER A 49 5.90 29.20 2.06
CA SER A 49 7.27 28.92 1.60
C SER A 49 8.00 30.23 1.32
N ALA A 50 9.29 30.29 1.66
CA ALA A 50 10.13 31.47 1.46
C ALA A 50 10.27 31.82 -0.04
N ASP A 51 10.32 30.83 -0.89
CA ASP A 51 10.35 30.97 -2.36
C ASP A 51 9.44 29.92 -3.01
N LEU A 52 8.23 30.32 -3.28
CA LEU A 52 7.23 29.43 -3.91
C LEU A 52 7.60 29.06 -5.36
N ALA A 53 8.27 29.95 -6.08
CA ALA A 53 8.67 29.68 -7.47
C ALA A 53 9.74 28.57 -7.51
N ALA A 54 10.76 28.66 -6.66
CA ALA A 54 11.79 27.63 -6.53
C ALA A 54 11.21 26.29 -6.09
N VAL A 55 10.27 26.27 -5.13
CA VAL A 55 9.59 25.03 -4.70
C VAL A 55 8.82 24.39 -5.86
N LYS A 56 8.08 25.18 -6.64
CA LYS A 56 7.34 24.68 -7.80
C LYS A 56 8.26 24.15 -8.91
N GLU A 57 9.40 24.79 -9.11
CA GLU A 57 10.40 24.35 -10.08
C GLU A 57 11.07 23.06 -9.66
N ALA A 58 11.55 22.97 -8.42
CA ALA A 58 12.12 21.76 -7.84
C ALA A 58 11.13 20.58 -7.89
N GLY A 59 9.87 20.84 -7.56
CA GLY A 59 8.80 19.83 -7.64
C GLY A 59 8.58 19.31 -9.05
N ARG A 60 8.58 20.18 -10.06
CA ARG A 60 8.47 19.75 -11.48
C ARG A 60 9.66 18.90 -11.92
N TYR A 61 10.87 19.33 -11.57
CA TYR A 61 12.09 18.61 -11.88
C TYR A 61 12.08 17.20 -11.27
N HIS A 62 11.87 17.09 -9.96
CA HIS A 62 11.86 15.79 -9.26
C HIS A 62 10.71 14.90 -9.71
N ASN A 63 9.54 15.44 -10.00
CA ASN A 63 8.43 14.66 -10.54
C ASN A 63 8.76 14.03 -11.89
N ALA A 64 9.44 14.76 -12.77
CA ALA A 64 9.89 14.24 -14.07
C ALA A 64 10.94 13.14 -13.88
N GLU A 65 11.93 13.37 -13.03
CA GLU A 65 13.01 12.43 -12.72
C GLU A 65 12.46 11.12 -12.12
N ILE A 66 11.55 11.20 -11.12
CA ILE A 66 10.94 10.03 -10.51
C ILE A 66 10.19 9.18 -11.56
N ARG A 67 9.41 9.80 -12.43
CA ARG A 67 8.68 9.06 -13.48
C ARG A 67 9.62 8.38 -14.46
N GLU A 68 10.70 9.06 -14.85
CA GLU A 68 11.70 8.49 -15.76
C GLU A 68 12.42 7.30 -15.12
N LEU A 69 12.85 7.43 -13.88
CA LEU A 69 13.53 6.37 -13.15
C LEU A 69 12.59 5.17 -12.87
N ASP A 70 11.37 5.43 -12.44
CA ASP A 70 10.40 4.37 -12.14
C ASP A 70 10.10 3.53 -13.37
N SER A 71 9.90 4.17 -14.53
CA SER A 71 9.62 3.45 -15.78
C SER A 71 10.78 2.55 -16.26
N LYS A 72 12.01 2.83 -15.83
CA LYS A 72 13.21 2.09 -16.23
C LYS A 72 13.65 1.01 -15.21
N GLN A 73 13.26 1.16 -13.95
CA GLN A 73 13.82 0.36 -12.86
C GLN A 73 12.79 -0.49 -12.12
N ASN A 74 11.78 0.13 -11.56
CA ASN A 74 10.93 -0.52 -10.57
C ASN A 74 9.46 -0.66 -11.00
N GLU A 75 9.01 0.15 -11.94
CA GLU A 75 7.63 0.17 -12.43
C GLU A 75 6.58 0.25 -11.29
N MET A 76 6.91 0.96 -10.20
CA MET A 76 6.07 1.03 -9.00
C MET A 76 4.69 1.62 -9.29
N ALA A 77 4.61 2.61 -10.20
CA ALA A 77 3.34 3.20 -10.61
C ALA A 77 2.44 2.20 -11.38
N VAL A 78 3.04 1.19 -12.00
CA VAL A 78 2.34 0.18 -12.83
C VAL A 78 2.10 -1.11 -12.05
N LEU A 79 3.10 -1.58 -11.33
CA LEU A 79 3.09 -2.89 -10.66
C LEU A 79 2.75 -2.81 -9.17
N GLY A 80 2.94 -1.63 -8.56
CA GLY A 80 2.81 -1.47 -7.11
C GLY A 80 3.92 -2.16 -6.33
N THR A 81 3.85 -2.08 -5.01
CA THR A 81 4.87 -2.67 -4.13
C THR A 81 4.90 -4.20 -4.15
N THR A 82 3.87 -4.86 -4.66
CA THR A 82 3.85 -6.32 -4.86
C THR A 82 4.98 -6.81 -5.78
N HIS A 83 5.51 -5.92 -6.64
CA HIS A 83 6.69 -6.22 -7.46
C HIS A 83 7.92 -6.59 -6.62
N ILE A 84 8.05 -6.03 -5.43
CA ILE A 84 9.15 -6.32 -4.49
C ILE A 84 9.18 -7.80 -4.11
N THR A 85 8.05 -8.49 -4.12
CA THR A 85 7.98 -9.93 -3.81
C THR A 85 8.92 -10.74 -4.70
N THR A 86 8.90 -10.50 -5.99
CA THR A 86 9.75 -11.19 -6.96
C THR A 86 11.23 -10.80 -6.80
N ILE A 87 11.49 -9.53 -6.49
CA ILE A 87 12.85 -9.03 -6.24
C ILE A 87 13.44 -9.72 -4.99
N MET A 88 12.68 -9.76 -3.90
CA MET A 88 13.14 -10.40 -2.66
C MET A 88 13.39 -11.89 -2.83
N ASP A 89 12.53 -12.59 -3.58
CA ASP A 89 12.71 -14.00 -3.91
C ASP A 89 14.01 -14.24 -4.70
N HIS A 90 14.27 -13.38 -5.69
CA HIS A 90 15.48 -13.47 -6.53
C HIS A 90 16.78 -13.34 -5.70
N PHE A 91 16.78 -12.52 -4.68
CA PHE A 91 17.93 -12.32 -3.79
C PHE A 91 17.93 -13.23 -2.55
N ASP A 92 17.04 -14.20 -2.46
CA ASP A 92 16.88 -15.10 -1.31
C ASP A 92 16.58 -14.35 0.00
N LEU A 93 15.79 -13.28 -0.10
CA LEU A 93 15.42 -12.37 0.99
C LEU A 93 13.92 -12.37 1.32
N LEU A 94 13.10 -13.10 0.55
CA LEU A 94 11.67 -13.19 0.81
C LEU A 94 11.41 -13.97 2.11
N PRO A 95 10.64 -13.44 3.08
CA PRO A 95 10.27 -14.22 4.24
C PRO A 95 9.34 -15.37 3.84
N VAL A 96 9.83 -16.59 3.91
CA VAL A 96 9.10 -17.82 3.61
C VAL A 96 9.08 -18.73 4.84
N HIS A 97 7.89 -19.27 5.18
CA HIS A 97 7.70 -20.10 6.37
C HIS A 97 8.31 -19.49 7.63
N ASN A 98 7.93 -18.26 7.94
CA ASN A 98 8.43 -17.49 9.09
C ASN A 98 9.96 -17.35 9.09
N PHE A 99 10.51 -16.87 7.96
CA PHE A 99 11.95 -16.64 7.74
C PHE A 99 12.81 -17.91 7.74
N ARG A 100 12.20 -19.09 7.58
CA ARG A 100 12.96 -20.33 7.46
C ARG A 100 13.70 -20.44 6.13
N PHE A 101 13.15 -19.85 5.09
CA PHE A 101 13.73 -19.78 3.75
C PHE A 101 13.62 -18.36 3.22
N GLY A 102 14.48 -18.01 2.27
CA GLY A 102 14.51 -16.70 1.61
C GLY A 102 13.84 -16.68 0.23
N SER A 103 13.48 -17.86 -0.31
CA SER A 103 12.87 -18.02 -1.63
C SER A 103 11.95 -19.23 -1.68
N HIS A 104 11.05 -19.30 -2.69
CA HIS A 104 10.15 -20.44 -2.87
C HIS A 104 9.72 -20.59 -4.33
N LYS A 105 9.60 -21.83 -4.80
CA LYS A 105 9.19 -22.16 -6.18
C LYS A 105 7.83 -21.60 -6.61
N ASP A 106 6.94 -21.34 -5.67
CA ASP A 106 5.59 -20.83 -5.91
C ASP A 106 5.48 -19.31 -5.77
N THR A 107 6.59 -18.59 -5.56
CA THR A 107 6.60 -17.13 -5.34
C THR A 107 5.94 -16.36 -6.48
N ALA A 108 6.05 -16.84 -7.72
CA ALA A 108 5.42 -16.22 -8.88
C ALA A 108 3.89 -16.05 -8.73
N LYS A 109 3.24 -16.90 -7.93
CA LYS A 109 1.80 -16.81 -7.63
C LYS A 109 1.45 -15.57 -6.76
N LEU A 110 2.45 -15.02 -6.07
CA LEU A 110 2.32 -13.82 -5.24
C LEU A 110 3.03 -12.60 -5.84
N GLY A 111 3.51 -12.71 -7.07
CA GLY A 111 4.14 -11.62 -7.80
C GLY A 111 3.10 -10.62 -8.36
N ALA A 112 3.55 -9.39 -8.63
CA ALA A 112 2.70 -8.34 -9.17
C ALA A 112 1.97 -8.72 -10.47
N GLU A 113 2.60 -9.48 -11.34
CA GLU A 113 2.01 -9.94 -12.59
C GLU A 113 0.77 -10.83 -12.37
N GLU A 114 0.82 -11.72 -11.37
CA GLU A 114 -0.33 -12.56 -11.05
C GLU A 114 -1.48 -11.74 -10.44
N PHE A 115 -1.18 -10.79 -9.54
CA PHE A 115 -2.18 -9.87 -9.01
C PHE A 115 -2.82 -9.02 -10.12
N ARG A 116 -2.04 -8.49 -11.04
CA ARG A 116 -2.56 -7.72 -12.19
C ARG A 116 -3.46 -8.56 -13.09
N LYS A 117 -3.03 -9.76 -13.42
CA LYS A 117 -3.79 -10.69 -14.28
C LYS A 117 -5.14 -11.06 -13.67
N ARG A 118 -5.19 -11.29 -12.36
CA ARG A 118 -6.39 -11.79 -11.68
C ARG A 118 -7.33 -10.69 -11.21
N PHE A 119 -6.81 -9.62 -10.67
CA PHE A 119 -7.59 -8.63 -9.95
C PHE A 119 -7.60 -7.24 -10.60
N HIS A 120 -6.74 -7.01 -11.59
CA HIS A 120 -6.62 -5.71 -12.27
C HIS A 120 -6.55 -4.54 -11.29
N PRO A 121 -5.63 -4.55 -10.32
CA PRO A 121 -5.56 -3.52 -9.30
C PRO A 121 -5.37 -2.15 -9.93
N GLY A 122 -6.13 -1.19 -9.45
CA GLY A 122 -6.05 0.20 -9.89
C GLY A 122 -5.28 1.06 -8.90
N PHE A 123 -4.78 2.21 -9.37
CA PHE A 123 -4.12 3.19 -8.51
C PHE A 123 -5.00 3.59 -7.33
N ASP A 124 -4.43 3.57 -6.16
CA ASP A 124 -5.08 3.91 -4.90
C ASP A 124 -4.18 4.77 -3.99
N GLY A 125 -3.65 5.84 -4.51
CA GLY A 125 -2.65 6.67 -3.84
C GLY A 125 -2.97 7.00 -2.38
N CYS A 126 -1.99 6.82 -1.50
CA CYS A 126 -2.05 7.26 -0.11
C CYS A 126 -2.02 8.80 0.00
N TRP A 127 -1.54 9.48 -1.02
CA TRP A 127 -1.57 10.92 -1.15
C TRP A 127 -1.61 11.36 -2.62
N THR A 128 -2.48 12.31 -2.93
CA THR A 128 -2.75 12.76 -4.31
C THR A 128 -1.54 13.37 -5.03
N GLY A 129 -0.57 13.90 -4.28
CA GLY A 129 0.64 14.51 -4.84
C GLY A 129 1.83 13.57 -5.03
N CYS A 130 1.69 12.28 -4.70
CA CYS A 130 2.80 11.34 -4.78
C CYS A 130 3.02 10.86 -6.21
N THR A 131 4.20 11.16 -6.76
CA THR A 131 4.57 10.78 -8.13
C THR A 131 4.96 9.31 -8.26
N VAL A 132 5.44 8.67 -7.18
CA VAL A 132 5.77 7.23 -7.18
C VAL A 132 4.53 6.38 -7.42
N ALA A 133 3.38 6.80 -6.90
CA ALA A 133 2.07 6.19 -7.16
C ALA A 133 2.03 4.66 -6.92
N CYS A 134 2.80 4.16 -5.94
CA CYS A 134 2.99 2.72 -5.71
C CYS A 134 1.81 2.01 -5.03
N ALA A 135 0.89 2.74 -4.41
CA ALA A 135 -0.27 2.14 -3.76
C ALA A 135 -1.35 1.79 -4.79
N HIS A 136 -1.81 0.55 -4.72
CA HIS A 136 -2.88 0.02 -5.56
C HIS A 136 -4.01 -0.55 -4.70
N GLY A 137 -5.18 -0.76 -5.30
CA GLY A 137 -6.31 -1.38 -4.64
C GLY A 137 -7.11 -2.27 -5.59
N VAL A 138 -7.76 -3.26 -5.05
CA VAL A 138 -8.59 -4.23 -5.78
C VAL A 138 -10.06 -3.89 -5.63
N LYS A 139 -10.74 -3.68 -6.75
CA LYS A 139 -12.18 -3.41 -6.79
C LYS A 139 -12.98 -4.69 -6.87
N ASP A 140 -14.19 -4.62 -6.32
CA ASP A 140 -15.21 -5.67 -6.47
C ASP A 140 -14.73 -7.08 -6.10
N PHE A 141 -13.77 -7.18 -5.17
CA PHE A 141 -13.34 -8.47 -4.64
C PHE A 141 -14.47 -9.11 -3.85
N GLU A 142 -14.88 -10.32 -4.23
CA GLU A 142 -15.93 -11.06 -3.54
C GLU A 142 -15.35 -11.84 -2.37
N LEU A 143 -15.78 -11.51 -1.15
CA LEU A 143 -15.34 -12.17 0.06
C LEU A 143 -15.83 -13.60 0.12
N ARG A 144 -14.93 -14.55 0.37
CA ARG A 144 -15.20 -15.99 0.37
C ARG A 144 -15.58 -16.51 1.75
N THR A 145 -15.16 -15.78 2.81
CA THR A 145 -15.29 -16.22 4.21
C THR A 145 -15.79 -15.09 5.10
N GLY A 146 -15.95 -15.38 6.39
CA GLY A 146 -16.29 -14.40 7.41
C GLY A 146 -17.73 -13.87 7.35
N PRO A 147 -18.04 -12.85 8.17
CA PRO A 147 -19.41 -12.32 8.31
C PRO A 147 -19.92 -11.57 7.07
N LEU A 148 -19.03 -11.18 6.18
CA LEU A 148 -19.35 -10.44 4.94
C LEU A 148 -19.23 -11.31 3.67
N LYS A 149 -19.19 -12.64 3.83
CA LYS A 149 -19.08 -13.58 2.70
C LYS A 149 -20.12 -13.27 1.61
N GLY A 150 -19.66 -13.27 0.36
CA GLY A 150 -20.44 -12.98 -0.83
C GLY A 150 -20.63 -11.49 -1.13
N GLN A 151 -20.14 -10.61 -0.27
CA GLN A 151 -20.13 -9.17 -0.56
C GLN A 151 -18.93 -8.81 -1.42
N LYS A 152 -19.15 -7.90 -2.37
CA LYS A 152 -18.11 -7.28 -3.16
C LYS A 152 -17.60 -6.04 -2.45
N VAL A 153 -16.29 -6.00 -2.21
CA VAL A 153 -15.63 -4.95 -1.45
C VAL A 153 -14.49 -4.32 -2.22
N TRP A 154 -14.13 -3.12 -1.82
CA TRP A 154 -12.86 -2.52 -2.18
C TRP A 154 -11.80 -2.97 -1.18
N VAL A 155 -10.66 -3.46 -1.68
CA VAL A 155 -9.53 -3.82 -0.84
C VAL A 155 -8.37 -2.86 -1.14
N ASP A 156 -7.93 -2.12 -0.13
CA ASP A 156 -6.77 -1.24 -0.19
C ASP A 156 -5.49 -2.10 -0.16
N GLY A 157 -4.76 -2.13 -1.23
CA GLY A 157 -3.62 -3.01 -1.40
C GLY A 157 -3.91 -4.22 -2.32
N PRO A 158 -3.17 -5.31 -2.18
CA PRO A 158 -2.17 -5.55 -1.13
C PRO A 158 -0.85 -4.85 -1.41
N GLU A 159 -0.18 -4.47 -0.34
CA GLU A 159 1.22 -4.02 -0.38
C GLU A 159 2.17 -5.22 -0.19
N TYR A 160 3.45 -5.03 -0.53
CA TYR A 160 4.46 -6.08 -0.34
C TYR A 160 4.46 -6.67 1.08
N GLU A 161 4.32 -5.83 2.09
CA GLU A 161 4.29 -6.26 3.48
C GLU A 161 3.15 -7.21 3.80
N THR A 162 1.97 -6.97 3.22
CA THR A 162 0.82 -7.86 3.36
C THR A 162 1.06 -9.18 2.61
N VAL A 163 1.58 -9.11 1.39
CA VAL A 163 1.89 -10.29 0.58
C VAL A 163 2.94 -11.17 1.26
N ALA A 164 4.01 -10.56 1.75
CA ALA A 164 5.05 -11.27 2.47
C ALA A 164 4.58 -11.77 3.84
N GLY A 165 3.92 -10.91 4.64
CA GLY A 165 3.51 -11.22 6.00
C GLY A 165 2.39 -12.24 6.08
N CYS A 166 1.35 -12.10 5.26
CA CYS A 166 0.17 -12.98 5.28
C CYS A 166 0.23 -14.11 4.23
N GLY A 167 1.09 -14.00 3.24
CA GLY A 167 1.30 -15.00 2.20
C GLY A 167 2.53 -15.88 2.47
N SER A 168 3.67 -15.50 1.90
CA SER A 168 4.87 -16.34 1.89
C SER A 168 5.41 -16.66 3.28
N SER A 169 5.34 -15.75 4.23
CA SER A 169 5.79 -15.99 5.60
C SER A 169 4.96 -17.10 6.30
N TRP A 170 3.71 -17.25 5.94
CA TRP A 170 2.84 -18.34 6.40
C TRP A 170 2.93 -19.60 5.51
N GLY A 171 3.67 -19.54 4.42
CA GLY A 171 3.73 -20.61 3.43
C GLY A 171 2.46 -20.72 2.58
N VAL A 172 1.69 -19.65 2.49
CA VAL A 172 0.47 -19.57 1.68
C VAL A 172 0.78 -18.81 0.40
N PHE A 173 0.60 -19.48 -0.73
CA PHE A 173 0.84 -18.93 -2.08
C PHE A 173 -0.47 -18.84 -2.87
N ASP A 174 -1.50 -18.29 -2.21
CA ASP A 174 -2.84 -18.04 -2.77
C ASP A 174 -3.13 -16.53 -2.76
N PRO A 175 -3.18 -15.87 -3.92
CA PRO A 175 -3.46 -14.44 -4.00
C PRO A 175 -4.84 -14.04 -3.46
N ASP A 176 -5.87 -14.88 -3.66
CA ASP A 176 -7.21 -14.60 -3.11
C ASP A 176 -7.21 -14.59 -1.58
N PHE A 177 -6.47 -15.55 -0.99
CA PHE A 177 -6.30 -15.58 0.46
C PHE A 177 -5.63 -14.29 0.97
N VAL A 178 -4.57 -13.83 0.30
CA VAL A 178 -3.85 -12.61 0.68
C VAL A 178 -4.77 -11.38 0.59
N ILE A 179 -5.54 -11.23 -0.49
CA ILE A 179 -6.50 -10.13 -0.65
C ILE A 179 -7.55 -10.17 0.47
N GLU A 180 -8.10 -11.34 0.75
CA GLU A 180 -9.15 -11.49 1.75
C GLU A 180 -8.64 -11.20 3.18
N VAL A 181 -7.48 -11.71 3.54
CA VAL A 181 -6.84 -11.40 4.83
C VAL A 181 -6.52 -9.92 4.94
N ASN A 182 -6.02 -9.30 3.88
CA ASN A 182 -5.75 -7.86 3.86
C ASN A 182 -7.00 -7.00 4.10
N PHE A 183 -8.16 -7.48 3.69
CA PHE A 183 -9.43 -6.81 3.96
C PHE A 183 -9.83 -6.89 5.45
N TYR A 184 -9.59 -8.03 6.10
CA TYR A 184 -10.02 -8.25 7.48
C TYR A 184 -9.00 -7.77 8.54
N CYS A 185 -7.74 -7.48 8.17
CA CYS A 185 -6.70 -6.98 9.08
C CYS A 185 -6.64 -5.44 9.13
#